data_2ae95f5c6b375b7d7b607ed5eb7f7a2e
#
_entry.id   2ae95f5c6b375b7d7b607ed5eb7f7a2e
#
_cell.length_a   1.000
_cell.length_b   1.000
_cell.length_c   1.000
_cell.angle_alpha   90.00
_cell.angle_beta   90.00
_cell.angle_gamma   90.00
#
_symmetry.space_group_name_H-M   'P 1'
#
loop_
_entity.id
_entity.type
_entity.pdbx_description
1 polymer ?
#
loop_
_entity_poly.entity_id
_entity_poly.type
_entity_poly.pdbx_seq_one_letter_code
_entity_poly.pdbx_strand_id
1 'polypeptide(L)'
;MCADCVSRFAPVVPRCRRCGLRLAAAAPMCGACLADPPPFDACVVGCDYAFPWDRLIADFKFHARLELAAPLTQRLRAAIEQAAQPLPQWVLPVPLAPQRLAERGYNQAWELARRLARSLGCRADAQLLDRPLSGAHQAELGLAQRQKNLKGAFVPHPRRQVSLQGSHVAVVDDVMTSGATLREAAAALRRGGAARVDAWVLARTPAPND
;
A
#
# COMPACT_ATOMS: atom_id res chain seq x y z
N MET A 1 13.74 -15.92 4.00
CA MET A 1 12.73 -16.99 3.92
C MET A 1 13.20 -18.02 2.90
N CYS A 2 13.01 -19.34 3.15
CA CYS A 2 13.38 -20.36 2.18
C CYS A 2 12.36 -20.44 1.02
N ALA A 3 12.80 -20.95 -0.13
CA ALA A 3 11.96 -21.06 -1.34
C ALA A 3 10.71 -21.92 -1.09
N ASP A 4 10.85 -23.02 -0.36
CA ASP A 4 9.73 -23.93 -0.06
C ASP A 4 8.62 -23.26 0.77
N CYS A 5 9.00 -22.47 1.78
CA CYS A 5 8.01 -21.70 2.54
C CYS A 5 7.31 -20.66 1.67
N VAL A 6 8.04 -20.01 0.76
CA VAL A 6 7.44 -19.02 -0.17
C VAL A 6 6.48 -19.72 -1.13
N SER A 7 6.89 -20.84 -1.75
CA SER A 7 6.03 -21.59 -2.68
C SER A 7 4.76 -22.11 -2.02
N ARG A 8 4.84 -22.53 -0.75
CA ARG A 8 3.72 -23.07 0.02
C ARG A 8 2.75 -21.99 0.50
N PHE A 9 3.27 -20.86 0.99
CA PHE A 9 2.47 -19.85 1.71
C PHE A 9 2.28 -18.53 0.95
N ALA A 10 2.92 -18.36 -0.20
CA ALA A 10 2.70 -17.25 -1.11
C ALA A 10 2.78 -17.72 -2.58
N PRO A 11 1.97 -18.74 -2.97
CA PRO A 11 1.95 -19.20 -4.35
C PRO A 11 1.53 -18.09 -5.29
N VAL A 12 1.96 -18.21 -6.53
CA VAL A 12 1.49 -17.32 -7.61
C VAL A 12 0.05 -17.68 -7.92
N VAL A 13 -0.84 -16.72 -7.77
CA VAL A 13 -2.28 -16.91 -8.01
C VAL A 13 -2.83 -15.81 -8.92
N PRO A 14 -3.87 -16.08 -9.71
CA PRO A 14 -4.55 -15.05 -10.48
C PRO A 14 -5.08 -13.94 -9.56
N ARG A 15 -4.81 -12.68 -9.92
CA ARG A 15 -5.26 -11.51 -9.15
C ARG A 15 -5.83 -10.43 -10.04
N CYS A 16 -6.80 -9.72 -9.53
CA CYS A 16 -7.31 -8.50 -10.15
C CYS A 16 -6.18 -7.49 -10.31
N ARG A 17 -5.90 -7.04 -11.54
CA ARG A 17 -4.85 -6.07 -11.84
C ARG A 17 -5.06 -4.72 -11.14
N ARG A 18 -6.33 -4.38 -10.82
CA ARG A 18 -6.68 -3.10 -10.19
C ARG A 18 -6.62 -3.14 -8.67
N CYS A 19 -7.09 -4.18 -7.99
CA CYS A 19 -7.17 -4.19 -6.51
C CYS A 19 -6.43 -5.35 -5.84
N GLY A 20 -5.74 -6.20 -6.61
CA GLY A 20 -4.94 -7.29 -6.08
C GLY A 20 -5.75 -8.44 -5.47
N LEU A 21 -7.08 -8.40 -5.52
CA LEU A 21 -7.93 -9.47 -5.01
C LEU A 21 -7.66 -10.76 -5.78
N ARG A 22 -7.57 -11.89 -5.07
CA ARG A 22 -7.46 -13.21 -5.69
C ARG A 22 -8.70 -13.49 -6.53
N LEU A 23 -8.50 -14.11 -7.68
CA LEU A 23 -9.58 -14.48 -8.61
C LEU A 23 -9.64 -15.99 -8.75
N ALA A 24 -10.85 -16.55 -8.80
CA ALA A 24 -11.07 -17.97 -9.02
C ALA A 24 -10.70 -18.42 -10.44
N ALA A 25 -10.74 -17.50 -11.40
CA ALA A 25 -10.39 -17.75 -12.80
C ALA A 25 -9.42 -16.68 -13.32
N ALA A 26 -8.77 -16.95 -14.44
CA ALA A 26 -7.84 -16.04 -15.12
C ALA A 26 -8.61 -14.88 -15.80
N ALA A 27 -9.12 -13.94 -14.99
CA ALA A 27 -9.73 -12.71 -15.46
C ALA A 27 -8.81 -11.52 -15.15
N PRO A 28 -8.80 -10.46 -15.98
CA PRO A 28 -7.94 -9.31 -15.73
C PRO A 28 -8.40 -8.44 -14.54
N MET A 29 -9.70 -8.41 -14.24
CA MET A 29 -10.30 -7.60 -13.18
C MET A 29 -11.46 -8.31 -12.49
N CYS A 30 -11.70 -8.00 -11.22
CA CYS A 30 -12.87 -8.45 -10.47
C CYS A 30 -14.10 -7.57 -10.80
N GLY A 31 -15.31 -8.11 -10.55
CA GLY A 31 -16.57 -7.39 -10.82
C GLY A 31 -16.66 -6.02 -10.14
N ALA A 32 -16.20 -5.91 -8.89
CA ALA A 32 -16.18 -4.62 -8.18
C ALA A 32 -15.31 -3.57 -8.89
N CYS A 33 -14.14 -3.94 -9.42
CA CYS A 33 -13.26 -3.03 -10.15
C CYS A 33 -13.75 -2.74 -11.58
N LEU A 34 -14.61 -3.57 -12.14
CA LEU A 34 -15.28 -3.27 -13.41
C LEU A 34 -16.36 -2.19 -13.19
N ALA A 35 -17.12 -2.28 -12.09
CA ALA A 35 -18.19 -1.33 -11.76
C ALA A 35 -17.63 0.01 -11.23
N ASP A 36 -16.64 -0.04 -10.31
CA ASP A 36 -16.05 1.14 -9.66
C ASP A 36 -14.52 0.96 -9.57
N PRO A 37 -13.78 1.32 -10.62
CA PRO A 37 -12.32 1.18 -10.62
C PRO A 37 -11.68 2.12 -9.57
N PRO A 38 -10.66 1.64 -8.83
CA PRO A 38 -9.91 2.52 -7.93
C PRO A 38 -9.11 3.57 -8.71
N PRO A 39 -8.75 4.70 -8.09
CA PRO A 39 -7.98 5.78 -8.73
C PRO A 39 -6.50 5.46 -8.94
N PHE A 40 -6.03 4.29 -8.53
CA PHE A 40 -4.70 3.78 -8.90
C PHE A 40 -4.80 2.86 -10.12
N ASP A 41 -3.71 2.79 -10.91
CA ASP A 41 -3.70 2.10 -12.22
C ASP A 41 -3.50 0.60 -12.11
N ALA A 42 -2.65 0.18 -11.19
CA ALA A 42 -2.34 -1.22 -10.96
C ALA A 42 -2.12 -1.50 -9.47
N CYS A 43 -2.30 -2.76 -9.09
CA CYS A 43 -2.00 -3.23 -7.73
C CYS A 43 -1.13 -4.48 -7.80
N VAL A 44 0.03 -4.44 -7.14
CA VAL A 44 0.90 -5.59 -6.92
C VAL A 44 0.80 -6.04 -5.48
N VAL A 45 0.63 -7.35 -5.27
CA VAL A 45 0.44 -7.97 -3.95
C VAL A 45 1.53 -9.01 -3.71
N GLY A 46 2.20 -8.91 -2.57
CA GLY A 46 3.24 -9.86 -2.16
C GLY A 46 2.69 -11.23 -1.76
N CYS A 47 1.64 -11.27 -0.97
CA CYS A 47 1.02 -12.50 -0.47
C CYS A 47 -0.43 -12.27 -0.06
N ASP A 48 -1.16 -13.35 0.26
CA ASP A 48 -2.45 -13.26 0.94
C ASP A 48 -2.23 -12.97 2.43
N TYR A 49 -3.14 -12.20 3.06
CA TYR A 49 -3.11 -11.95 4.49
C TYR A 49 -3.68 -13.17 5.23
N ALA A 50 -2.85 -14.19 5.36
CA ALA A 50 -3.15 -15.47 5.98
C ALA A 50 -1.87 -16.03 6.63
N PHE A 51 -1.98 -17.11 7.39
CA PHE A 51 -0.83 -17.77 8.01
C PHE A 51 0.24 -18.16 6.96
N PRO A 52 1.52 -17.93 7.21
CA PRO A 52 2.15 -17.30 8.39
C PRO A 52 2.32 -15.78 8.27
N TRP A 53 1.92 -15.18 7.15
CA TRP A 53 2.17 -13.77 6.83
C TRP A 53 1.45 -12.81 7.77
N ASP A 54 0.23 -13.16 8.18
CA ASP A 54 -0.56 -12.40 9.15
C ASP A 54 0.18 -12.19 10.47
N ARG A 55 0.80 -13.25 11.00
CA ARG A 55 1.60 -13.20 12.23
C ARG A 55 2.88 -12.40 12.04
N LEU A 56 3.63 -12.65 10.97
CA LEU A 56 4.87 -11.90 10.68
C LEU A 56 4.60 -10.41 10.51
N ILE A 57 3.50 -10.05 9.85
CA ILE A 57 3.09 -8.65 9.67
C ILE A 57 2.62 -8.04 10.99
N ALA A 58 1.90 -8.79 11.84
CA ALA A 58 1.51 -8.34 13.16
C ALA A 58 2.72 -8.09 14.06
N ASP A 59 3.70 -8.99 14.07
CA ASP A 59 4.96 -8.83 14.79
C ASP A 59 5.74 -7.62 14.31
N PHE A 60 5.87 -7.44 12.99
CA PHE A 60 6.48 -6.27 12.39
C PHE A 60 5.74 -4.98 12.74
N LYS A 61 4.42 -4.99 12.82
CA LYS A 61 3.55 -3.83 13.01
C LYS A 61 3.36 -3.42 14.47
N PHE A 62 3.29 -4.39 15.38
CA PHE A 62 2.87 -4.17 16.77
C PHE A 62 3.93 -4.55 17.82
N HIS A 63 4.92 -5.36 17.45
CA HIS A 63 5.96 -5.82 18.36
C HIS A 63 7.35 -5.29 18.01
N ALA A 64 7.42 -4.23 17.16
CA ALA A 64 8.64 -3.54 16.76
C ALA A 64 9.74 -4.47 16.18
N ARG A 65 9.36 -5.62 15.59
CA ARG A 65 10.31 -6.56 15.01
C ARG A 65 10.81 -6.08 13.66
N LEU A 66 11.66 -5.03 13.68
CA LEU A 66 12.19 -4.37 12.49
C LEU A 66 13.08 -5.29 11.63
N GLU A 67 13.64 -6.35 12.21
CA GLU A 67 14.38 -7.37 11.47
C GLU A 67 13.53 -8.08 10.40
N LEU A 68 12.19 -8.09 10.55
CA LEU A 68 11.27 -8.63 9.56
C LEU A 68 11.13 -7.74 8.32
N ALA A 69 11.53 -6.47 8.38
CA ALA A 69 11.40 -5.55 7.25
C ALA A 69 12.13 -6.07 6.00
N ALA A 70 13.33 -6.63 6.13
CA ALA A 70 14.10 -7.13 5.00
C ALA A 70 13.43 -8.34 4.30
N PRO A 71 13.07 -9.43 4.99
CA PRO A 71 12.40 -10.57 4.37
C PRO A 71 11.02 -10.23 3.83
N LEU A 72 10.24 -9.34 4.47
CA LEU A 72 8.94 -8.88 3.99
C LEU A 72 9.10 -8.03 2.72
N THR A 73 10.10 -7.14 2.68
CA THR A 73 10.43 -6.38 1.47
C THR A 73 10.82 -7.30 0.32
N GLN A 74 11.64 -8.31 0.58
CA GLN A 74 12.03 -9.28 -0.44
C GLN A 74 10.84 -10.01 -1.06
N ARG A 75 9.83 -10.35 -0.24
CA ARG A 75 8.59 -10.98 -0.74
C ARG A 75 7.83 -10.05 -1.68
N LEU A 76 7.63 -8.79 -1.29
CA LEU A 76 6.94 -7.82 -2.13
C LEU A 76 7.74 -7.47 -3.39
N ARG A 77 9.07 -7.33 -3.28
CA ARG A 77 9.96 -7.12 -4.42
C ARG A 77 9.82 -8.22 -5.47
N ALA A 78 9.85 -9.49 -5.05
CA ALA A 78 9.69 -10.61 -5.97
C ALA A 78 8.35 -10.56 -6.73
N ALA A 79 7.26 -10.12 -6.09
CA ALA A 79 5.97 -9.93 -6.75
C ALA A 79 5.99 -8.76 -7.75
N ILE A 80 6.70 -7.67 -7.43
CA ILE A 80 6.86 -6.52 -8.34
C ILE A 80 7.65 -6.92 -9.59
N GLU A 81 8.76 -7.64 -9.41
CA GLU A 81 9.57 -8.14 -10.53
C GLU A 81 8.78 -9.10 -11.41
N GLN A 82 7.99 -10.00 -10.81
CA GLN A 82 7.12 -10.93 -11.53
C GLN A 82 6.00 -10.23 -12.30
N ALA A 83 5.47 -9.13 -11.78
CA ALA A 83 4.44 -8.35 -12.46
C ALA A 83 4.94 -7.66 -13.73
N ALA A 84 6.27 -7.53 -13.89
CA ALA A 84 6.97 -6.99 -15.06
C ALA A 84 6.40 -5.66 -15.57
N GLN A 85 5.94 -4.80 -14.66
CA GLN A 85 5.40 -3.48 -15.00
C GLN A 85 6.51 -2.42 -14.99
N PRO A 86 6.35 -1.30 -15.72
CA PRO A 86 7.27 -0.18 -15.64
C PRO A 86 7.47 0.27 -14.20
N LEU A 87 8.73 0.48 -13.81
CA LEU A 87 9.05 0.94 -12.46
C LEU A 87 8.68 2.43 -12.29
N PRO A 88 8.21 2.83 -11.11
CA PRO A 88 7.86 4.20 -10.81
C PRO A 88 9.12 5.08 -10.60
N GLN A 89 8.98 6.37 -10.79
CA GLN A 89 10.00 7.34 -10.40
C GLN A 89 10.09 7.49 -8.88
N TRP A 90 8.92 7.41 -8.22
CA TRP A 90 8.79 7.60 -6.77
C TRP A 90 8.10 6.42 -6.10
N VAL A 91 8.64 6.00 -4.96
CA VAL A 91 8.04 4.99 -4.06
C VAL A 91 7.74 5.68 -2.75
N LEU A 92 6.47 5.79 -2.40
CA LEU A 92 5.97 6.51 -1.24
C LEU A 92 5.30 5.54 -0.26
N PRO A 93 5.46 5.71 1.05
CA PRO A 93 4.65 4.98 2.02
C PRO A 93 3.25 5.57 2.10
N VAL A 94 2.26 4.78 2.48
CA VAL A 94 1.04 5.31 3.09
C VAL A 94 1.42 5.99 4.40
N PRO A 95 1.11 7.30 4.60
CA PRO A 95 1.42 7.99 5.83
C PRO A 95 0.58 7.49 7.00
N LEU A 96 1.19 7.31 8.16
CA LEU A 96 0.47 7.06 9.41
C LEU A 96 -0.11 8.36 9.98
N ALA A 97 -1.22 8.24 10.71
CA ALA A 97 -1.68 9.33 11.57
C ALA A 97 -0.59 9.63 12.63
N PRO A 98 -0.34 10.91 12.96
CA PRO A 98 0.73 11.30 13.90
C PRO A 98 0.68 10.57 15.24
N GLN A 99 -0.52 10.36 15.79
CA GLN A 99 -0.70 9.59 17.03
C GLN A 99 -0.20 8.15 16.89
N ARG A 100 -0.57 7.46 15.78
CA ARG A 100 -0.11 6.09 15.53
C ARG A 100 1.40 6.02 15.27
N LEU A 101 1.97 7.06 14.67
CA LEU A 101 3.41 7.15 14.49
C LEU A 101 4.13 7.32 15.84
N ALA A 102 3.60 8.16 16.74
CA ALA A 102 4.14 8.34 18.08
C ALA A 102 4.04 7.06 18.94
N GLU A 103 2.90 6.37 18.89
CA GLU A 103 2.68 5.10 19.60
C GLU A 103 3.59 3.97 19.10
N ARG A 104 3.81 3.89 17.80
CA ARG A 104 4.56 2.80 17.15
C ARG A 104 6.07 3.07 17.05
N GLY A 105 6.46 4.34 17.02
CA GLY A 105 7.86 4.79 16.86
C GLY A 105 8.36 4.76 15.42
N TYR A 106 7.63 4.15 14.47
CA TYR A 106 8.01 4.06 13.04
C TYR A 106 6.80 3.83 12.13
N ASN A 107 7.00 4.10 10.83
CA ASN A 107 6.03 3.78 9.78
C ASN A 107 6.47 2.50 9.07
N GLN A 108 5.70 1.42 9.22
CA GLN A 108 5.98 0.12 8.59
C GLN A 108 5.99 0.21 7.06
N ALA A 109 5.10 1.01 6.48
CA ALA A 109 5.06 1.21 5.04
C ALA A 109 6.32 1.94 4.54
N TRP A 110 6.90 2.86 5.33
CA TRP A 110 8.18 3.49 5.03
C TRP A 110 9.33 2.51 5.08
N GLU A 111 9.35 1.63 6.07
CA GLU A 111 10.38 0.60 6.17
C GLU A 111 10.42 -0.32 4.95
N LEU A 112 9.26 -0.62 4.36
CA LEU A 112 9.16 -1.35 3.10
C LEU A 112 9.54 -0.47 1.91
N ALA A 113 8.94 0.73 1.79
CA ALA A 113 9.08 1.62 0.64
C ALA A 113 10.54 2.00 0.38
N ARG A 114 11.28 2.43 1.42
CA ARG A 114 12.69 2.83 1.28
C ARG A 114 13.62 1.69 0.85
N ARG A 115 13.33 0.45 1.28
CA ARG A 115 14.08 -0.73 0.89
C ARG A 115 13.76 -1.16 -0.54
N LEU A 116 12.47 -1.14 -0.92
CA LEU A 116 12.03 -1.40 -2.29
C LEU A 116 12.67 -0.42 -3.26
N ALA A 117 12.56 0.88 -2.98
CA ALA A 117 13.12 1.92 -3.82
C ALA A 117 14.62 1.71 -4.05
N ARG A 118 15.38 1.49 -2.96
CA ARG A 118 16.83 1.21 -3.06
C ARG A 118 17.13 0.00 -3.93
N SER A 119 16.38 -1.09 -3.75
CA SER A 119 16.62 -2.35 -4.46
C SER A 119 16.18 -2.34 -5.92
N LEU A 120 15.28 -1.43 -6.30
CA LEU A 120 14.73 -1.29 -7.66
C LEU A 120 15.30 -0.07 -8.41
N GLY A 121 16.20 0.71 -7.80
CA GLY A 121 16.76 1.91 -8.40
C GLY A 121 15.77 3.08 -8.51
N CYS A 122 14.72 3.11 -7.69
CA CYS A 122 13.72 4.17 -7.64
C CYS A 122 14.06 5.21 -6.56
N ARG A 123 13.44 6.37 -6.63
CA ARG A 123 13.49 7.38 -5.56
C ARG A 123 12.46 7.06 -4.49
N ALA A 124 12.78 7.29 -3.21
CA ALA A 124 11.84 7.17 -2.11
C ALA A 124 11.69 8.52 -1.38
N ASP A 125 10.46 8.88 -1.03
CA ASP A 125 10.20 10.06 -0.21
C ASP A 125 9.01 9.78 0.73
N ALA A 126 9.22 9.97 2.04
CA ALA A 126 8.19 9.76 3.05
C ALA A 126 7.26 10.97 3.23
N GLN A 127 7.60 12.11 2.61
CA GLN A 127 6.94 13.40 2.84
C GLN A 127 6.24 13.97 1.60
N LEU A 128 6.26 13.28 0.45
CA LEU A 128 5.52 13.71 -0.74
C LEU A 128 4.00 13.61 -0.55
N LEU A 129 3.56 12.73 0.33
CA LEU A 129 2.18 12.56 0.72
C LEU A 129 2.08 12.69 2.25
N ASP A 130 1.27 13.62 2.71
CA ASP A 130 1.03 13.87 4.13
C ASP A 130 -0.33 13.38 4.57
N ARG A 131 -0.42 13.03 5.86
CA ARG A 131 -1.68 12.77 6.55
C ARG A 131 -1.82 13.78 7.69
N PRO A 132 -2.39 14.96 7.43
CA PRO A 132 -2.54 15.99 8.44
C PRO A 132 -3.45 15.50 9.58
N LEU A 133 -3.27 16.08 10.76
CA LEU A 133 -4.23 15.94 11.85
C LEU A 133 -5.58 16.46 11.35
N SER A 134 -6.64 15.67 11.52
CA SER A 134 -8.00 16.10 11.14
C SER A 134 -8.27 17.45 11.77
N GLY A 135 -8.51 18.48 10.96
CA GLY A 135 -8.81 19.81 11.44
C GLY A 135 -10.09 19.84 12.30
N ALA A 136 -10.27 20.90 13.05
CA ALA A 136 -11.30 21.12 14.08
C ALA A 136 -12.77 20.82 13.66
N HIS A 137 -13.08 20.74 12.37
CA HIS A 137 -14.42 20.38 11.88
C HIS A 137 -14.82 18.91 12.04
N GLN A 138 -13.92 18.01 12.45
CA GLN A 138 -14.22 16.59 12.72
C GLN A 138 -14.33 16.27 14.21
N ALA A 139 -14.26 17.28 15.09
CA ALA A 139 -14.34 17.09 16.54
C ALA A 139 -15.70 16.55 17.01
N GLU A 140 -16.77 16.76 16.24
CA GLU A 140 -18.15 16.38 16.59
C GLU A 140 -18.58 14.99 16.13
N LEU A 141 -17.77 14.30 15.31
CA LEU A 141 -18.11 12.97 14.82
C LEU A 141 -17.52 11.88 15.74
N GLY A 142 -18.36 10.95 16.19
CA GLY A 142 -17.99 9.85 17.06
C GLY A 142 -16.84 9.00 16.49
N LEU A 143 -16.02 8.39 17.35
CA LEU A 143 -14.81 7.64 17.02
C LEU A 143 -15.00 6.57 15.93
N ALA A 144 -16.17 5.93 15.87
CA ALA A 144 -16.49 4.91 14.86
C ALA A 144 -16.70 5.51 13.45
N GLN A 145 -17.19 6.74 13.37
CA GLN A 145 -17.42 7.44 12.11
C GLN A 145 -16.13 8.07 11.55
N ARG A 146 -15.18 8.41 12.44
CA ARG A 146 -13.84 8.93 12.06
C ARG A 146 -12.98 7.88 11.34
N GLN A 147 -13.20 6.60 11.61
CA GLN A 147 -12.49 5.51 10.93
C GLN A 147 -13.03 5.22 9.52
N LYS A 148 -14.29 5.57 9.23
CA LYS A 148 -14.93 5.37 7.92
C LYS A 148 -14.72 6.52 6.94
N ASN A 149 -14.42 7.73 7.42
CA ASN A 149 -14.33 8.93 6.56
C ASN A 149 -12.86 9.24 6.23
N LEU A 150 -12.28 8.50 5.26
CA LEU A 150 -10.94 8.76 4.74
C LEU A 150 -10.89 9.88 3.67
N LYS A 151 -12.04 10.44 3.27
CA LYS A 151 -12.08 11.53 2.28
C LYS A 151 -11.29 12.74 2.77
N GLY A 152 -10.26 13.14 1.99
CA GLY A 152 -9.38 14.26 2.36
C GLY A 152 -8.36 13.92 3.45
N ALA A 153 -8.21 12.63 3.84
CA ALA A 153 -7.24 12.24 4.86
C ALA A 153 -5.78 12.41 4.41
N PHE A 154 -5.55 12.48 3.10
CA PHE A 154 -4.22 12.64 2.52
C PHE A 154 -4.15 13.88 1.65
N VAL A 155 -3.02 14.58 1.72
CA VAL A 155 -2.71 15.75 0.90
C VAL A 155 -1.29 15.65 0.35
N PRO A 156 -1.06 16.03 -0.91
CA PRO A 156 0.31 16.20 -1.40
C PRO A 156 1.01 17.30 -0.60
N HIS A 157 2.28 17.10 -0.26
CA HIS A 157 3.04 18.10 0.48
C HIS A 157 3.23 19.37 -0.38
N PRO A 158 2.77 20.57 0.05
CA PRO A 158 2.69 21.75 -0.82
C PRO A 158 4.03 22.14 -1.45
N ARG A 159 5.14 22.08 -0.69
CA ARG A 159 6.48 22.45 -1.15
C ARG A 159 7.15 21.40 -2.06
N ARG A 160 6.59 20.19 -2.16
CA ARG A 160 7.14 19.06 -2.92
C ARG A 160 6.24 18.61 -4.06
N GLN A 161 5.09 19.23 -4.22
CA GLN A 161 4.10 18.89 -5.25
C GLN A 161 4.66 18.95 -6.68
N VAL A 162 5.62 19.83 -6.94
CA VAL A 162 6.31 19.90 -8.25
C VAL A 162 6.92 18.56 -8.66
N SER A 163 7.41 17.76 -7.70
CA SER A 163 7.97 16.43 -7.96
C SER A 163 6.92 15.41 -8.41
N LEU A 164 5.63 15.69 -8.21
CA LEU A 164 4.51 14.81 -8.61
C LEU A 164 4.04 15.06 -10.03
N GLN A 165 4.28 16.26 -10.58
CA GLN A 165 3.78 16.64 -11.92
C GLN A 165 4.27 15.67 -12.99
N GLY A 166 3.31 15.03 -13.68
CA GLY A 166 3.58 14.06 -14.73
C GLY A 166 4.29 12.78 -14.29
N SER A 167 4.49 12.55 -12.96
CA SER A 167 5.27 11.43 -12.45
C SER A 167 4.47 10.13 -12.38
N HIS A 168 5.20 9.01 -12.44
CA HIS A 168 4.72 7.68 -12.06
C HIS A 168 5.13 7.40 -10.61
N VAL A 169 4.17 7.09 -9.77
CA VAL A 169 4.32 6.90 -8.32
C VAL A 169 3.81 5.53 -7.92
N ALA A 170 4.52 4.82 -7.05
CA ALA A 170 3.99 3.67 -6.33
C ALA A 170 3.74 4.03 -4.86
N VAL A 171 2.55 3.71 -4.35
CA VAL A 171 2.21 3.83 -2.93
C VAL A 171 2.29 2.48 -2.27
N VAL A 172 3.10 2.39 -1.20
CA VAL A 172 3.36 1.14 -0.46
C VAL A 172 2.52 1.10 0.81
N ASP A 173 1.88 -0.04 1.05
CA ASP A 173 1.21 -0.36 2.32
C ASP A 173 1.53 -1.79 2.78
N ASP A 174 1.37 -2.07 4.07
CA ASP A 174 1.59 -3.41 4.63
C ASP A 174 0.39 -4.33 4.37
N VAL A 175 -0.84 -3.89 4.63
CA VAL A 175 -2.05 -4.71 4.47
C VAL A 175 -3.17 -3.91 3.81
N MET A 176 -3.67 -4.44 2.71
CA MET A 176 -4.86 -3.91 2.06
C MET A 176 -6.09 -4.78 2.40
N THR A 177 -7.04 -4.19 3.12
CA THR A 177 -8.35 -4.79 3.40
C THR A 177 -9.39 -4.37 2.35
N SER A 178 -10.16 -3.33 2.58
CA SER A 178 -11.10 -2.77 1.59
C SER A 178 -10.42 -1.96 0.48
N GLY A 179 -9.17 -1.54 0.69
CA GLY A 179 -8.44 -0.66 -0.20
C GLY A 179 -8.81 0.83 -0.06
N ALA A 180 -9.66 1.19 0.90
CA ALA A 180 -10.10 2.57 1.08
C ALA A 180 -8.94 3.55 1.33
N THR A 181 -7.93 3.15 2.10
CA THR A 181 -6.73 3.95 2.37
C THR A 181 -5.95 4.24 1.08
N LEU A 182 -5.69 3.20 0.28
CA LEU A 182 -4.95 3.34 -0.97
C LEU A 182 -5.75 4.10 -2.04
N ARG A 183 -7.08 3.94 -2.06
CA ARG A 183 -7.96 4.76 -2.92
C ARG A 183 -7.81 6.25 -2.59
N GLU A 184 -7.86 6.62 -1.33
CA GLU A 184 -7.74 8.03 -0.93
C GLU A 184 -6.33 8.57 -1.14
N ALA A 185 -5.29 7.80 -0.83
CA ALA A 185 -3.90 8.17 -1.10
C ALA A 185 -3.66 8.39 -2.60
N ALA A 186 -4.13 7.47 -3.45
CA ALA A 186 -4.00 7.60 -4.90
C ALA A 186 -4.78 8.79 -5.46
N ALA A 187 -6.01 9.04 -4.96
CA ALA A 187 -6.79 10.22 -5.34
C ALA A 187 -6.07 11.52 -4.98
N ALA A 188 -5.43 11.58 -3.81
CA ALA A 188 -4.62 12.74 -3.41
C ALA A 188 -3.42 12.95 -4.35
N LEU A 189 -2.68 11.89 -4.67
CA LEU A 189 -1.54 11.95 -5.59
C LEU A 189 -1.95 12.38 -7.00
N ARG A 190 -3.09 11.90 -7.50
CA ARG A 190 -3.67 12.35 -8.77
C ARG A 190 -4.01 13.84 -8.75
N ARG A 191 -4.65 14.33 -7.67
CA ARG A 191 -4.88 15.77 -7.47
C ARG A 191 -3.57 16.56 -7.41
N GLY A 192 -2.50 15.95 -6.90
CA GLY A 192 -1.15 16.52 -6.87
C GLY A 192 -0.43 16.51 -8.21
N GLY A 193 -1.01 15.94 -9.28
CA GLY A 193 -0.44 15.95 -10.64
C GLY A 193 0.27 14.67 -11.05
N ALA A 194 0.21 13.57 -10.26
CA ALA A 194 0.78 12.30 -10.68
C ALA A 194 0.05 11.74 -11.92
N ALA A 195 0.81 11.43 -12.97
CA ALA A 195 0.26 10.89 -14.22
C ALA A 195 -0.12 9.39 -14.09
N ARG A 196 0.59 8.66 -13.23
CA ARG A 196 0.30 7.24 -12.93
C ARG A 196 0.52 6.96 -11.45
N VAL A 197 -0.39 6.19 -10.85
CA VAL A 197 -0.27 5.75 -9.46
C VAL A 197 -0.49 4.24 -9.38
N ASP A 198 0.50 3.51 -8.89
CA ASP A 198 0.41 2.08 -8.62
C ASP A 198 0.32 1.84 -7.10
N ALA A 199 -0.39 0.80 -6.69
CA ALA A 199 -0.45 0.33 -5.30
C ALA A 199 0.45 -0.91 -5.14
N TRP A 200 1.41 -0.86 -4.22
CA TRP A 200 2.27 -1.98 -3.86
C TRP A 200 1.95 -2.42 -2.43
N VAL A 201 1.39 -3.59 -2.27
CA VAL A 201 0.87 -4.08 -1.00
C VAL A 201 1.57 -5.37 -0.60
N LEU A 202 2.08 -5.42 0.63
CA LEU A 202 2.71 -6.64 1.10
C LEU A 202 1.69 -7.78 1.21
N ALA A 203 0.52 -7.53 1.83
CA ALA A 203 -0.50 -8.55 1.96
C ALA A 203 -1.91 -8.04 1.63
N ARG A 204 -2.72 -8.90 1.02
CA ARG A 204 -4.12 -8.62 0.67
C ARG A 204 -5.04 -9.57 1.42
N THR A 205 -6.04 -9.04 2.14
CA THR A 205 -7.08 -9.90 2.70
C THR A 205 -7.94 -10.49 1.58
N PRO A 206 -8.41 -11.74 1.73
CA PRO A 206 -9.35 -12.33 0.79
C PRO A 206 -10.66 -11.53 0.74
N ALA A 207 -11.53 -11.85 -0.21
CA ALA A 207 -12.89 -11.31 -0.22
C ALA A 207 -13.68 -11.82 1.01
N PRO A 208 -14.69 -11.06 1.49
CA PRO A 208 -15.46 -11.48 2.67
C PRO A 208 -16.15 -12.84 2.56
N ASN A 209 -16.24 -13.42 1.37
CA ASN A 209 -16.95 -14.67 1.08
C ASN A 209 -16.05 -15.73 0.39
N ASP A 210 -14.72 -15.60 0.49
CA ASP A 210 -13.76 -16.62 0.03
C ASP A 210 -13.30 -17.51 1.20
#